data_dc00e8adf1d5974698aa036a856a40ef
#
_entry.id   dc00e8adf1d5974698aa036a856a40ef
#
_cell.length_a   1.000
_cell.length_b   1.000
_cell.length_c   1.000
_cell.angle_alpha   90.00
_cell.angle_beta   90.00
_cell.angle_gamma   90.00
#
_symmetry.space_group_name_H-M   'P 1'
#
loop_
_entity.id
_entity.type
_entity.pdbx_description
1 polymer ?
#
loop_
_entity_poly.entity_id
_entity_poly.type
_entity_poly.pdbx_seq_one_letter_code
_entity_poly.pdbx_strand_id
1 'polypeptide(L)' 'MTYTLRKTNQFKKDLKLCVKRGLSVESLDKVLELLVNGKTLPFKYFDHPLAPSKNYKNCRELHIEPDWLLVYRYYNDK' A
#
# COMPACT_ATOMS: atom_id res chain seq x y z
N MET A 1 -11.13 -1.26 14.31
CA MET A 1 -10.02 -0.36 14.67
C MET A 1 -9.49 0.33 13.42
N THR A 2 -9.31 1.65 13.48
CA THR A 2 -8.80 2.41 12.35
C THR A 2 -7.37 2.86 12.60
N TYR A 3 -6.64 3.04 11.51
CA TYR A 3 -5.25 3.49 11.54
C TYR A 3 -5.15 4.84 10.87
N THR A 4 -4.17 5.63 11.27
CA THR A 4 -3.86 6.90 10.62
C THR A 4 -2.92 6.63 9.44
N LEU A 5 -3.28 7.13 8.27
CA LEU A 5 -2.48 6.91 7.08
C LEU A 5 -1.33 7.89 7.02
N ARG A 6 -0.10 7.37 6.79
CA ARG A 6 1.08 8.18 6.55
C ARG A 6 1.63 7.84 5.17
N LYS A 7 1.89 8.86 4.38
CA LYS A 7 2.44 8.72 3.03
C LYS A 7 3.87 9.20 3.01
N THR A 8 4.79 8.36 2.52
CA THR A 8 6.18 8.78 2.37
C THR A 8 6.32 9.70 1.17
N ASN A 9 7.41 10.46 1.12
CA ASN A 9 7.68 11.31 -0.03
C ASN A 9 7.87 10.47 -1.30
N GLN A 10 8.51 9.31 -1.17
CA GLN A 10 8.69 8.41 -2.31
C GLN A 10 7.34 7.93 -2.84
N PHE A 11 6.42 7.58 -1.94
CA PHE A 11 5.09 7.15 -2.34
C PHE A 11 4.38 8.26 -3.14
N LYS A 12 4.47 9.50 -2.65
CA LYS A 12 3.82 10.63 -3.32
C LYS A 12 4.38 10.86 -4.72
N LYS A 13 5.70 10.72 -4.88
CA LYS A 13 6.33 10.85 -6.20
C LYS A 13 5.90 9.73 -7.14
N ASP A 14 5.89 8.51 -6.64
CA ASP A 14 5.47 7.35 -7.43
C ASP A 14 4.02 7.48 -7.84
N LEU A 15 3.17 7.98 -6.95
CA LEU A 15 1.75 8.17 -7.25
C LEU A 15 1.54 9.15 -8.40
N LYS A 16 2.31 10.24 -8.43
CA LYS A 16 2.23 11.21 -9.52
C LYS A 16 2.53 10.54 -10.87
N LEU A 17 3.55 9.70 -10.90
CA LEU A 17 3.90 8.98 -12.12
C LEU A 17 2.80 7.99 -12.52
N CYS A 18 2.23 7.31 -11.55
CA CYS A 18 1.15 6.36 -11.81
C CYS A 18 -0.08 7.05 -12.39
N VAL A 19 -0.44 8.21 -11.85
CA VAL A 19 -1.57 8.98 -12.36
C VAL A 19 -1.30 9.42 -13.80
N LYS A 20 -0.09 9.85 -14.10
CA LYS A 20 0.29 10.23 -15.46
C LYS A 20 0.17 9.08 -16.44
N ARG A 21 0.40 7.85 -15.96
CA ARG A 21 0.27 6.65 -16.79
C ARG A 21 -1.17 6.19 -16.96
N GLY A 22 -2.10 6.87 -16.30
CA GLY A 22 -3.51 6.53 -16.39
C GLY A 22 -3.96 5.43 -15.45
N LEU A 23 -3.19 5.15 -14.40
CA LEU A 23 -3.60 4.16 -13.40
C LEU A 23 -4.74 4.71 -12.55
N SER A 24 -5.62 3.81 -12.12
CA SER A 24 -6.85 4.18 -11.44
C SER A 24 -6.62 4.62 -9.99
N VAL A 25 -6.87 5.89 -9.69
CA VAL A 25 -6.83 6.39 -8.32
C VAL A 25 -7.92 5.76 -7.48
N GLU A 26 -9.06 5.42 -8.08
CA GLU A 26 -10.15 4.77 -7.36
C GLU A 26 -9.72 3.39 -6.82
N SER A 27 -8.95 2.65 -7.59
CA SER A 27 -8.43 1.36 -7.15
C SER A 27 -7.51 1.53 -5.94
N LEU A 28 -6.67 2.57 -5.95
CA LEU A 28 -5.81 2.87 -4.82
C LEU A 28 -6.63 3.25 -3.59
N ASP A 29 -7.64 4.10 -3.76
CA ASP A 29 -8.48 4.54 -2.65
C ASP A 29 -9.18 3.38 -1.97
N LYS A 30 -9.67 2.42 -2.72
CA LYS A 30 -10.31 1.22 -2.16
C LYS A 30 -9.34 0.43 -1.29
N VAL A 31 -8.11 0.25 -1.77
CA VAL A 31 -7.08 -0.47 -1.02
C VAL A 31 -6.71 0.28 0.24
N LEU A 32 -6.49 1.59 0.14
CA LEU A 32 -6.13 2.40 1.30
C LEU A 32 -7.22 2.37 2.36
N GLU A 33 -8.48 2.38 1.95
CA GLU A 33 -9.60 2.30 2.88
C GLU A 33 -9.56 0.97 3.65
N LEU A 34 -9.31 -0.13 2.97
CA LEU A 34 -9.20 -1.43 3.62
C LEU A 34 -8.04 -1.45 4.62
N LEU A 35 -6.89 -0.89 4.22
CA LEU A 35 -5.71 -0.86 5.09
C LEU A 35 -5.95 0.00 6.33
N VAL A 36 -6.54 1.17 6.16
CA VAL A 36 -6.80 2.09 7.28
C VAL A 36 -7.77 1.48 8.27
N ASN A 37 -8.74 0.70 7.79
CA ASN A 37 -9.71 0.05 8.65
C ASN A 37 -9.23 -1.28 9.22
N GLY A 38 -8.01 -1.68 8.88
CA GLY A 38 -7.44 -2.93 9.39
C GLY A 38 -8.14 -4.18 8.90
N LYS A 39 -8.81 -4.10 7.78
CA LYS A 39 -9.56 -5.22 7.23
C LYS A 39 -8.68 -6.17 6.44
N THR A 40 -9.10 -7.44 6.38
CA THR A 40 -8.42 -8.43 5.55
C THR A 40 -8.60 -8.07 4.08
N LEU A 41 -7.48 -8.06 3.34
CA LEU A 41 -7.51 -7.75 1.93
C LEU A 41 -8.02 -8.95 1.11
N PRO A 42 -8.82 -8.71 0.07
CA PRO A 42 -9.21 -9.78 -0.84
C PRO A 42 -7.99 -10.46 -1.46
N PHE A 43 -8.11 -11.74 -1.74
CA PHE A 43 -7.01 -12.55 -2.27
C PHE A 43 -6.46 -12.00 -3.58
N LYS A 44 -7.27 -11.34 -4.37
CA LYS A 44 -6.86 -10.79 -5.68
C LYS A 44 -5.73 -9.79 -5.58
N TYR A 45 -5.49 -9.21 -4.42
CA TYR A 45 -4.41 -8.24 -4.23
C TYR A 45 -3.07 -8.89 -3.93
N PHE A 46 -3.03 -10.20 -3.71
CA PHE A 46 -1.78 -10.93 -3.42
C PHE A 46 -0.96 -10.30 -2.31
N ASP A 47 -1.64 -9.88 -1.24
CA ASP A 47 -0.95 -9.29 -0.10
C ASP A 47 -0.02 -10.32 0.54
N HIS A 48 1.25 -9.94 0.70
CA HIS A 48 2.26 -10.85 1.24
C HIS A 48 3.39 -10.06 1.91
N PRO A 49 4.10 -10.69 2.86
CA PRO A 49 5.25 -10.03 3.48
C PRO A 49 6.37 -9.83 2.47
N LEU A 50 7.03 -8.66 2.55
CA LEU A 50 8.25 -8.44 1.78
C LEU A 50 9.42 -9.14 2.46
N ALA A 51 10.36 -9.61 1.64
CA ALA A 51 11.60 -10.14 2.18
C ALA A 51 12.30 -9.04 2.99
N PRO A 52 12.85 -9.37 4.18
CA PRO A 52 13.52 -8.37 5.00
C PRO A 52 14.67 -7.71 4.27
N SER A 53 14.76 -6.39 4.39
CA SER A 53 15.87 -5.62 3.84
C SER A 53 16.14 -4.44 4.77
N LYS A 54 17.20 -3.72 4.49
CA LYS A 54 17.58 -2.57 5.30
C LYS A 54 16.45 -1.56 5.44
N ASN A 55 15.76 -1.31 4.33
CA ASN A 55 14.78 -0.22 4.27
C ASN A 55 13.34 -0.68 4.41
N TYR A 56 13.09 -1.99 4.39
CA TYR A 56 11.72 -2.52 4.32
C TYR A 56 11.45 -3.58 5.38
N LYS A 57 11.96 -3.35 6.59
CA LYS A 57 11.69 -4.26 7.70
C LYS A 57 10.20 -4.26 8.04
N ASN A 58 9.66 -5.46 8.23
CA ASN A 58 8.25 -5.63 8.62
C ASN A 58 7.27 -5.02 7.64
N CYS A 59 7.66 -4.85 6.39
CA CYS A 59 6.78 -4.33 5.36
C CYS A 59 6.04 -5.46 4.66
N ARG A 60 4.90 -5.12 4.10
CA ARG A 60 4.11 -6.01 3.26
C ARG A 60 3.91 -5.34 1.92
N GLU A 61 3.62 -6.16 0.92
CA GLU A 61 3.41 -5.69 -0.44
C GLU A 61 2.11 -6.26 -0.97
N LEU A 62 1.39 -5.48 -1.74
CA LEU A 62 0.20 -5.95 -2.43
C LEU A 62 0.18 -5.42 -3.85
N HIS A 63 -0.62 -6.07 -4.70
CA HIS A 63 -0.80 -5.66 -6.09
C HIS A 63 -2.14 -4.94 -6.22
N ILE A 64 -2.11 -3.62 -6.43
CA ILE A 64 -3.34 -2.87 -6.72
C ILE A 64 -3.83 -3.27 -8.09
N GLU A 65 -2.91 -3.35 -9.05
CA GLU A 65 -3.10 -3.91 -10.38
C GLU A 65 -1.88 -4.76 -10.68
N PRO A 66 -1.92 -5.65 -11.68
CA PRO A 66 -0.79 -6.55 -11.93
C PRO A 66 0.57 -5.85 -11.99
N ASP A 67 0.62 -4.65 -12.56
CA ASP A 67 1.86 -3.89 -12.68
C ASP A 67 2.00 -2.79 -11.64
N TRP A 68 1.09 -2.71 -10.67
CA TRP A 68 1.09 -1.63 -9.70
C TRP A 68 1.17 -2.20 -8.29
N LEU A 69 2.35 -2.13 -7.70
CA LEU A 69 2.61 -2.65 -6.36
C LEU A 69 2.55 -1.55 -5.32
N LEU A 70 2.04 -1.88 -4.15
CA LEU A 70 2.02 -0.98 -3.01
C LEU A 70 2.74 -1.64 -1.85
N VAL A 71 3.72 -0.95 -1.28
CA VAL A 71 4.43 -1.40 -0.09
C VAL A 71 3.90 -0.61 1.11
N TYR A 72 3.58 -1.31 2.18
CA TYR A 72 3.02 -0.68 3.35
C TYR A 72 3.48 -1.37 4.63
N ARG A 73 3.28 -0.69 5.75
CA ARG A 73 3.62 -1.23 7.06
C ARG A 73 2.68 -0.66 8.11
N TYR A 74 2.27 -1.50 9.05
CA TYR A 74 1.53 -1.05 10.21
C TYR A 74 2.51 -0.74 11.33
N TYR A 75 2.31 0.40 11.97
CA TYR A 75 3.07 0.78 13.15
C TYR A 75 2.20 0.62 14.37
N ASN A 76 2.82 0.17 15.43
CA ASN A 76 2.19 0.08 16.72
C ASN A 76 2.45 1.39 17.45
N ASP A 77 1.41 2.20 17.63
CA ASP A 77 1.52 3.49 18.28
C ASP A 77 1.53 3.32 19.79
N LYS A 78 2.68 3.36 20.34
CA LYS A 78 2.80 3.30 21.79
C LYS A 78 3.66 4.39 22.30
#